data_45357407a70f90b0ef0b231230e1f999
#
_entry.id   45357407a70f90b0ef0b231230e1f999
#
_cell.length_a   1.000
_cell.length_b   1.000
_cell.length_c   1.000
_cell.angle_alpha   90.00
_cell.angle_beta   90.00
_cell.angle_gamma   90.00
#
_symmetry.space_group_name_H-M   'P 1'
#
loop_
_entity.id
_entity.type
_entity.pdbx_description
1 polymer ?
#
loop_
_entity_poly.entity_id
_entity_poly.type
_entity_poly.pdbx_seq_one_letter_code
_entity_poly.pdbx_strand_id
1 'polypeptide(L)'
;EMCIRDSIYFNPSSINLDRRTMQPYISNLTVGNKTDFANCQKLNYSNEPVELSHDHKQISFEFSSLYYPNPRIIRYAYKLDGFDKDWIYTDSYHRFISYSNLSSGHYTLKIKTSTPSGGWSEETGSFPFIVKASPFMSWYAILLYLIGGSALVYFIIKFFVLKLKIKRDNSLNYWKIRNIIN
;
A
#
# COMPACT_ATOMS: atom_id res chain seq x y z
N GLU A 1 15.22 -59.39 -29.67
CA GLU A 1 16.32 -59.04 -28.73
C GLU A 1 16.37 -57.51 -28.64
N MET A 2 15.81 -57.00 -27.54
CA MET A 2 15.83 -55.56 -27.27
C MET A 2 17.10 -55.30 -26.43
N CYS A 3 18.11 -54.76 -27.09
CA CYS A 3 19.37 -54.40 -26.43
C CYS A 3 19.17 -53.13 -25.58
N ILE A 4 18.93 -53.30 -24.28
CA ILE A 4 18.95 -52.19 -23.32
C ILE A 4 20.44 -51.89 -23.05
N ARG A 5 21.04 -51.00 -23.86
CA ARG A 5 22.45 -50.65 -23.74
C ARG A 5 22.74 -49.42 -22.88
N ASP A 6 21.72 -48.72 -22.41
CA ASP A 6 21.93 -47.46 -21.68
C ASP A 6 21.23 -47.48 -20.30
N SER A 7 21.78 -48.28 -19.38
CA SER A 7 21.46 -48.11 -17.98
C SER A 7 22.45 -47.09 -17.39
N ILE A 8 22.00 -45.90 -17.09
CA ILE A 8 22.77 -44.89 -16.34
C ILE A 8 22.69 -45.29 -14.88
N TYR A 9 23.82 -45.79 -14.36
CA TYR A 9 23.97 -46.01 -12.91
C TYR A 9 24.44 -44.73 -12.27
N PHE A 10 23.68 -44.21 -11.31
CA PHE A 10 24.11 -43.07 -10.49
C PHE A 10 24.07 -43.46 -9.00
N ASN A 11 25.02 -42.97 -8.26
CA ASN A 11 25.04 -43.11 -6.81
C ASN A 11 24.18 -42.00 -6.16
N PRO A 12 23.06 -42.35 -5.49
CA PRO A 12 22.21 -41.34 -4.85
C PRO A 12 22.94 -40.44 -3.85
N SER A 13 23.98 -40.95 -3.21
CA SER A 13 24.80 -40.19 -2.25
C SER A 13 25.70 -39.13 -2.91
N SER A 14 25.92 -39.21 -4.23
CA SER A 14 26.71 -38.24 -4.97
C SER A 14 25.89 -37.05 -5.48
N ILE A 15 24.57 -37.10 -5.33
CA ILE A 15 23.71 -35.99 -5.68
C ILE A 15 23.92 -34.87 -4.65
N ASN A 16 24.67 -33.89 -5.06
CA ASN A 16 24.84 -32.66 -4.28
C ASN A 16 23.53 -31.86 -4.41
N LEU A 17 22.63 -32.00 -3.45
CA LEU A 17 21.44 -31.18 -3.40
C LEU A 17 21.89 -29.72 -3.30
N ASP A 18 21.53 -28.93 -4.31
CA ASP A 18 21.86 -27.53 -4.37
C ASP A 18 21.17 -26.82 -3.17
N ARG A 19 21.99 -26.55 -2.13
CA ARG A 19 21.57 -25.83 -0.93
C ARG A 19 21.72 -24.33 -1.07
N ARG A 20 21.97 -23.83 -2.29
CA ARG A 20 22.11 -22.40 -2.48
C ARG A 20 20.84 -21.71 -1.98
N THR A 21 21.06 -20.79 -1.07
CA THR A 21 20.03 -19.90 -0.57
C THR A 21 19.60 -19.00 -1.72
N MET A 22 18.33 -19.04 -2.05
CA MET A 22 17.76 -18.25 -3.14
C MET A 22 17.14 -17.02 -2.56
N GLN A 23 17.84 -15.91 -2.69
CA GLN A 23 17.30 -14.64 -2.25
C GLN A 23 16.15 -14.24 -3.17
N PRO A 24 14.96 -13.93 -2.61
CA PRO A 24 13.89 -13.34 -3.37
C PRO A 24 14.24 -11.90 -3.74
N TYR A 25 13.76 -11.45 -4.89
CA TYR A 25 13.85 -10.06 -5.31
C TYR A 25 12.49 -9.58 -5.82
N ILE A 26 12.25 -8.29 -5.73
CA ILE A 26 11.05 -7.65 -6.27
C ILE A 26 11.28 -7.43 -7.76
N SER A 27 10.50 -8.10 -8.60
CA SER A 27 10.56 -7.95 -10.06
C SER A 27 9.77 -6.74 -10.56
N ASN A 28 8.69 -6.40 -9.85
CA ASN A 28 7.85 -5.27 -10.22
C ASN A 28 7.18 -4.66 -8.97
N LEU A 29 7.11 -3.34 -8.95
CA LEU A 29 6.35 -2.56 -7.97
C LEU A 29 5.32 -1.71 -8.70
N THR A 30 4.05 -1.89 -8.38
CA THR A 30 2.97 -1.08 -8.92
C THR A 30 2.28 -0.33 -7.79
N VAL A 31 2.20 0.98 -7.92
CA VAL A 31 1.56 1.87 -6.96
C VAL A 31 0.35 2.53 -7.64
N GLY A 32 -0.85 2.13 -7.23
CA GLY A 32 -2.08 2.41 -7.98
C GLY A 32 -2.08 1.72 -9.34
N ASN A 33 -2.09 2.51 -10.41
CA ASN A 33 -2.07 2.02 -11.79
C ASN A 33 -0.73 2.28 -12.51
N LYS A 34 0.31 2.69 -11.78
CA LYS A 34 1.61 3.02 -12.35
C LYS A 34 2.69 2.09 -11.83
N THR A 35 3.50 1.57 -12.73
CA THR A 35 4.72 0.84 -12.38
C THR A 35 5.80 1.82 -11.95
N ASP A 36 6.39 1.58 -10.79
CA ASP A 36 7.44 2.41 -10.21
C ASP A 36 8.78 1.66 -10.22
N PHE A 37 9.45 1.70 -11.36
CA PHE A 37 10.76 1.03 -11.56
C PHE A 37 11.85 1.60 -10.65
N ALA A 38 11.85 2.90 -10.39
CA ALA A 38 12.90 3.53 -9.59
C ALA A 38 12.85 3.04 -8.13
N ASN A 39 11.65 2.99 -7.56
CA ASN A 39 11.46 2.48 -6.21
C ASN A 39 11.59 0.97 -6.13
N CYS A 40 11.20 0.23 -7.18
CA CYS A 40 11.45 -1.21 -7.29
C CYS A 40 12.95 -1.54 -7.23
N GLN A 41 13.76 -0.78 -7.96
CA GLN A 41 15.21 -0.96 -7.95
C GLN A 41 15.83 -0.62 -6.58
N LYS A 42 15.37 0.46 -5.93
CA LYS A 42 15.82 0.81 -4.57
C LYS A 42 15.50 -0.28 -3.56
N LEU A 43 14.32 -0.87 -3.59
CA LEU A 43 13.94 -1.96 -2.69
C LEU A 43 14.87 -3.17 -2.76
N ASN A 44 15.42 -3.46 -3.95
CA ASN A 44 16.31 -4.61 -4.13
C ASN A 44 17.77 -4.35 -3.74
N TYR A 45 18.23 -3.11 -3.86
CA TYR A 45 19.66 -2.78 -3.73
C TYR A 45 19.99 -1.86 -2.55
N SER A 46 18.99 -1.22 -1.97
CA SER A 46 19.16 -0.31 -0.84
C SER A 46 18.42 -0.87 0.38
N ASN A 47 19.08 -0.88 1.53
CA ASN A 47 18.41 -1.15 2.80
C ASN A 47 17.61 0.06 3.33
N GLU A 48 17.58 1.14 2.56
CA GLU A 48 16.82 2.32 2.94
C GLU A 48 15.33 2.15 2.61
N PRO A 49 14.43 2.61 3.48
CA PRO A 49 13.01 2.51 3.23
C PRO A 49 12.60 3.39 2.04
N VAL A 50 11.81 2.81 1.14
CA VAL A 50 11.27 3.51 -0.02
C VAL A 50 10.00 4.25 0.38
N GLU A 51 9.91 5.53 0.03
CA GLU A 51 8.74 6.35 0.30
C GLU A 51 7.68 6.22 -0.80
N LEU A 52 6.50 5.75 -0.42
CA LEU A 52 5.36 5.61 -1.31
C LEU A 52 4.30 6.67 -0.99
N SER A 53 3.72 7.26 -2.05
CA SER A 53 2.65 8.25 -1.88
C SER A 53 1.37 7.60 -1.36
N HIS A 54 0.62 8.30 -0.53
CA HIS A 54 -0.66 7.84 0.03
C HIS A 54 -1.80 7.89 -1.00
N ASP A 55 -1.65 8.59 -2.12
CA ASP A 55 -2.71 8.79 -3.12
C ASP A 55 -3.15 7.49 -3.81
N HIS A 56 -2.39 6.42 -3.60
CA HIS A 56 -2.64 5.15 -4.23
C HIS A 56 -3.27 4.17 -3.25
N LYS A 57 -4.52 3.86 -3.47
CA LYS A 57 -5.30 2.93 -2.66
C LYS A 57 -4.76 1.49 -2.68
N GLN A 58 -3.89 1.18 -3.64
CA GLN A 58 -3.39 -0.18 -3.88
C GLN A 58 -1.89 -0.14 -4.16
N ILE A 59 -1.15 -1.00 -3.46
CA ILE A 59 0.27 -1.24 -3.68
C ILE A 59 0.42 -2.72 -4.00
N SER A 60 1.06 -3.02 -5.12
CA SER A 60 1.23 -4.39 -5.59
C SER A 60 2.70 -4.69 -5.82
N PHE A 61 3.12 -5.84 -5.39
CA PHE A 61 4.47 -6.36 -5.55
C PHE A 61 4.42 -7.64 -6.37
N GLU A 62 5.31 -7.74 -7.34
CA GLU A 62 5.63 -8.97 -8.00
C GLU A 62 7.05 -9.37 -7.60
N PHE A 63 7.23 -10.61 -7.19
CA PHE A 63 8.51 -11.09 -6.70
C PHE A 63 8.90 -12.39 -7.39
N SER A 64 10.20 -12.67 -7.41
CA SER A 64 10.74 -13.88 -7.99
C SER A 64 12.00 -14.32 -7.25
N SER A 65 12.45 -15.52 -7.54
CA SER A 65 13.78 -16.01 -7.20
C SER A 65 14.55 -16.32 -8.48
N LEU A 66 15.86 -16.14 -8.46
CA LEU A 66 16.73 -16.36 -9.62
C LEU A 66 17.09 -17.85 -9.81
N TYR A 67 16.14 -18.74 -9.55
CA TYR A 67 16.36 -20.18 -9.78
C TYR A 67 15.90 -20.59 -11.17
N TYR A 68 16.83 -20.64 -12.10
CA TYR A 68 16.56 -20.95 -13.51
C TYR A 68 16.33 -22.44 -13.84
N PRO A 69 16.96 -23.42 -13.14
CA PRO A 69 16.86 -24.84 -13.55
C PRO A 69 15.42 -25.36 -13.56
N ASN A 70 14.64 -25.04 -12.54
CA ASN A 70 13.23 -25.39 -12.49
C ASN A 70 12.45 -24.41 -11.58
N PRO A 71 12.06 -23.25 -12.08
CA PRO A 71 11.40 -22.22 -11.26
C PRO A 71 10.04 -22.65 -10.71
N ARG A 72 9.43 -23.71 -11.28
CA ARG A 72 8.09 -24.20 -10.87
C ARG A 72 8.07 -24.91 -9.53
N ILE A 73 9.20 -25.45 -9.07
CA ILE A 73 9.28 -26.16 -7.79
C ILE A 73 9.44 -25.24 -6.58
N ILE A 74 9.80 -23.98 -6.82
CA ILE A 74 10.02 -23.01 -5.76
C ILE A 74 8.69 -22.54 -5.19
N ARG A 75 8.55 -22.64 -3.87
CA ARG A 75 7.43 -22.07 -3.12
C ARG A 75 7.89 -20.79 -2.44
N TYR A 76 6.95 -19.92 -2.18
CA TYR A 76 7.20 -18.65 -1.52
C TYR A 76 6.35 -18.54 -0.27
N ALA A 77 6.87 -17.82 0.70
CA ALA A 77 6.09 -17.35 1.84
C ALA A 77 6.37 -15.86 2.02
N TYR A 78 5.35 -15.08 2.22
CA TYR A 78 5.47 -13.65 2.42
C TYR A 78 4.69 -13.19 3.64
N LYS A 79 5.11 -12.06 4.19
CA LYS A 79 4.47 -11.40 5.32
C LYS A 79 4.78 -9.92 5.27
N LEU A 80 3.75 -9.10 5.40
CA LEU A 80 3.90 -7.66 5.57
C LEU A 80 3.89 -7.32 7.05
N ASP A 81 5.06 -7.05 7.62
CA ASP A 81 5.17 -6.60 9.00
C ASP A 81 4.49 -5.23 9.15
N GLY A 82 3.64 -5.12 10.17
CA GLY A 82 2.76 -3.98 10.39
C GLY A 82 1.34 -4.16 9.85
N PHE A 83 1.07 -5.25 9.10
CA PHE A 83 -0.26 -5.54 8.55
C PHE A 83 -0.67 -7.00 8.75
N ASP A 84 0.15 -7.96 8.31
CA ASP A 84 -0.14 -9.39 8.41
C ASP A 84 0.27 -9.95 9.79
N LYS A 85 -0.55 -10.85 10.33
CA LYS A 85 -0.23 -11.57 11.58
C LYS A 85 0.69 -12.75 11.33
N ASP A 86 0.42 -13.52 10.28
CA ASP A 86 1.09 -14.77 9.97
C ASP A 86 1.70 -14.76 8.56
N TRP A 87 2.55 -15.77 8.30
CA TRP A 87 3.11 -15.98 6.98
C TRP A 87 2.05 -16.54 6.02
N ILE A 88 1.96 -15.96 4.83
CA ILE A 88 1.09 -16.40 3.75
C ILE A 88 1.94 -17.20 2.77
N TYR A 89 1.51 -18.42 2.48
CA TYR A 89 2.23 -19.35 1.62
C TYR A 89 1.63 -19.32 0.21
N THR A 90 2.50 -19.30 -0.80
CA THR A 90 2.12 -19.27 -2.19
C THR A 90 3.07 -20.10 -3.06
N ASP A 91 2.68 -20.35 -4.29
CA ASP A 91 3.44 -21.13 -5.25
C ASP A 91 4.17 -20.24 -6.28
N SER A 92 4.86 -20.89 -7.20
CA SER A 92 5.60 -20.23 -8.29
C SER A 92 4.72 -19.54 -9.32
N TYR A 93 3.41 -19.80 -9.36
CA TYR A 93 2.48 -19.17 -10.30
C TYR A 93 1.85 -17.90 -9.73
N HIS A 94 1.68 -17.85 -8.41
CA HIS A 94 1.05 -16.74 -7.70
C HIS A 94 2.10 -15.87 -6.99
N ARG A 95 2.94 -15.22 -7.78
CA ARG A 95 4.04 -14.34 -7.30
C ARG A 95 3.67 -12.87 -7.25
N PHE A 96 2.39 -12.59 -7.30
CA PHE A 96 1.83 -11.26 -7.25
C PHE A 96 1.03 -11.10 -5.96
N ILE A 97 1.32 -10.05 -5.20
CA ILE A 97 0.60 -9.69 -4.00
C ILE A 97 0.13 -8.24 -4.09
N SER A 98 -1.02 -7.99 -3.53
CA SER A 98 -1.61 -6.65 -3.55
C SER A 98 -2.21 -6.32 -2.20
N TYR A 99 -1.82 -5.17 -1.68
CA TYR A 99 -2.35 -4.60 -0.46
C TYR A 99 -3.16 -3.35 -0.80
N SER A 100 -4.35 -3.26 -0.24
CA SER A 100 -5.25 -2.11 -0.43
C SER A 100 -5.44 -1.38 0.89
N ASN A 101 -5.58 -0.06 0.82
CA ASN A 101 -5.89 0.79 1.97
C ASN A 101 -4.89 0.67 3.14
N LEU A 102 -3.59 0.55 2.85
CA LEU A 102 -2.58 0.63 3.90
C LEU A 102 -2.63 2.02 4.57
N SER A 103 -2.67 2.02 5.89
CA SER A 103 -2.55 3.26 6.68
C SER A 103 -1.16 3.88 6.49
N SER A 104 -1.03 5.18 6.77
CA SER A 104 0.31 5.79 6.82
C SER A 104 1.15 5.14 7.92
N GLY A 105 2.39 4.79 7.58
CA GLY A 105 3.27 4.09 8.53
C GLY A 105 4.45 3.43 7.85
N HIS A 106 5.25 2.75 8.67
CA HIS A 106 6.40 1.96 8.25
C HIS A 106 5.98 0.50 8.09
N TYR A 107 6.31 -0.07 6.96
CA TYR A 107 6.04 -1.47 6.64
C TYR A 107 7.30 -2.15 6.14
N THR A 108 7.41 -3.44 6.38
CA THR A 108 8.48 -4.26 5.82
C THR A 108 7.89 -5.51 5.21
N LEU A 109 7.98 -5.62 3.88
CA LEU A 109 7.60 -6.84 3.18
C LEU A 109 8.72 -7.86 3.33
N LYS A 110 8.42 -8.98 3.98
CA LYS A 110 9.33 -10.11 4.15
C LYS A 110 8.93 -11.23 3.22
N ILE A 111 9.90 -11.78 2.50
CA ILE A 111 9.68 -12.88 1.55
C ILE A 111 10.70 -13.98 1.82
N LYS A 112 10.24 -15.21 1.91
CA LYS A 112 11.06 -16.43 1.97
C LYS A 112 10.84 -17.27 0.74
N THR A 113 11.88 -17.97 0.31
CA THR A 113 11.81 -18.95 -0.78
C THR A 113 12.05 -20.35 -0.25
N SER A 114 11.42 -21.34 -0.86
CA SER A 114 11.79 -22.73 -0.58
C SER A 114 13.07 -23.10 -1.32
N THR A 115 13.82 -24.03 -0.76
CA THR A 115 14.91 -24.68 -1.45
C THR A 115 14.35 -25.73 -2.44
N PRO A 116 15.10 -26.11 -3.49
CA PRO A 116 14.69 -27.20 -4.39
C PRO A 116 14.46 -28.54 -3.70
N SER A 117 15.09 -28.75 -2.56
CA SER A 117 14.92 -29.92 -1.69
C SER A 117 13.67 -29.88 -0.80
N GLY A 118 12.86 -28.82 -0.88
CA GLY A 118 11.59 -28.65 -0.16
C GLY A 118 11.71 -28.00 1.23
N GLY A 119 12.92 -27.65 1.71
CA GLY A 119 13.12 -26.84 2.91
C GLY A 119 12.84 -25.36 2.65
N TRP A 120 12.79 -24.54 3.70
CA TRP A 120 12.75 -23.09 3.59
C TRP A 120 14.17 -22.51 3.66
N SER A 121 14.41 -21.44 2.90
CA SER A 121 15.63 -20.67 3.00
C SER A 121 15.72 -20.00 4.39
N GLU A 122 16.90 -20.02 4.98
CA GLU A 122 17.17 -19.27 6.22
C GLU A 122 17.22 -17.77 5.94
N GLU A 123 17.63 -17.39 4.75
CA GLU A 123 17.65 -16.00 4.32
C GLU A 123 16.24 -15.53 3.95
N THR A 124 15.86 -14.39 4.52
CA THR A 124 14.60 -13.71 4.27
C THR A 124 14.89 -12.42 3.53
N GLY A 125 14.30 -12.22 2.35
CA GLY A 125 14.31 -10.93 1.69
C GLY A 125 13.48 -9.93 2.51
N SER A 126 14.04 -8.76 2.79
CA SER A 126 13.43 -7.71 3.60
C SER A 126 13.37 -6.44 2.79
N PHE A 127 12.16 -5.94 2.53
CA PHE A 127 11.90 -4.80 1.64
C PHE A 127 11.15 -3.72 2.42
N PRO A 128 11.86 -2.79 3.06
CA PRO A 128 11.24 -1.73 3.86
C PRO A 128 10.65 -0.64 2.98
N PHE A 129 9.44 -0.16 3.32
CA PHE A 129 8.83 0.99 2.68
C PHE A 129 7.97 1.79 3.66
N ILE A 130 7.74 3.06 3.33
CA ILE A 130 6.96 3.99 4.14
C ILE A 130 5.80 4.50 3.31
N VAL A 131 4.59 4.38 3.84
CA VAL A 131 3.39 4.99 3.26
C VAL A 131 3.21 6.37 3.91
N LYS A 132 3.31 7.44 3.10
CA LYS A 132 3.14 8.81 3.58
C LYS A 132 1.69 9.09 4.00
N ALA A 133 1.52 9.92 5.02
CA ALA A 133 0.20 10.39 5.43
C ALA A 133 -0.41 11.34 4.39
N SER A 134 -1.74 11.30 4.26
CA SER A 134 -2.47 12.29 3.46
C SER A 134 -2.34 13.68 4.06
N PRO A 135 -1.97 14.71 3.27
CA PRO A 135 -1.92 16.08 3.76
C PRO A 135 -3.31 16.59 4.21
N PHE A 136 -4.39 16.04 3.63
CA PHE A 136 -5.77 16.44 3.97
C PHE A 136 -6.26 15.94 5.34
N MET A 137 -5.65 14.91 5.89
CA MET A 137 -5.94 14.40 7.26
C MET A 137 -4.94 14.93 8.30
N SER A 138 -4.10 15.87 7.93
CA SER A 138 -3.20 16.53 8.88
C SER A 138 -4.02 17.32 9.91
N TRP A 139 -3.55 17.36 11.17
CA TRP A 139 -4.21 18.13 12.24
C TRP A 139 -4.43 19.61 11.89
N TYR A 140 -3.54 20.19 11.08
CA TYR A 140 -3.71 21.55 10.55
C TYR A 140 -4.92 21.70 9.64
N ALA A 141 -5.20 20.69 8.79
CA ALA A 141 -6.36 20.70 7.90
C ALA A 141 -7.66 20.64 8.71
N ILE A 142 -7.70 19.83 9.76
CA ILE A 142 -8.86 19.73 10.68
C ILE A 142 -9.10 21.08 11.36
N LEU A 143 -8.05 21.74 11.87
CA LEU A 143 -8.14 23.08 12.45
C LEU A 143 -8.67 24.11 11.44
N LEU A 144 -8.17 24.09 10.22
CA LEU A 144 -8.61 25.00 9.15
C LEU A 144 -10.07 24.78 8.79
N TYR A 145 -10.54 23.52 8.75
CA TYR A 145 -11.96 23.21 8.51
C TYR A 145 -12.85 23.67 9.65
N LEU A 146 -12.42 23.53 10.91
CA LEU A 146 -13.16 24.03 12.08
C LEU A 146 -13.29 25.56 12.05
N ILE A 147 -12.20 26.27 11.75
CA ILE A 147 -12.20 27.75 11.67
C ILE A 147 -13.07 28.19 10.50
N GLY A 148 -12.90 27.60 9.31
CA GLY A 148 -13.69 27.93 8.13
C GLY A 148 -15.18 27.63 8.31
N GLY A 149 -15.52 26.50 8.90
CA GLY A 149 -16.88 26.12 9.21
C GLY A 149 -17.54 27.07 10.23
N SER A 150 -16.84 27.44 11.29
CA SER A 150 -17.37 28.38 12.28
C SER A 150 -17.58 29.78 11.72
N ALA A 151 -16.66 30.26 10.88
CA ALA A 151 -16.81 31.53 10.17
C ALA A 151 -18.03 31.52 9.24
N LEU A 152 -18.23 30.44 8.49
CA LEU A 152 -19.36 30.28 7.58
C LEU A 152 -20.70 30.33 8.36
N VAL A 153 -20.81 29.59 9.47
CA VAL A 153 -21.98 29.62 10.35
C VAL A 153 -22.23 31.02 10.90
N TYR A 154 -21.19 31.72 11.34
CA TYR A 154 -21.28 33.10 11.81
C TYR A 154 -21.84 34.02 10.72
N PHE A 155 -21.35 33.93 9.49
CA PHE A 155 -21.84 34.73 8.35
C PHE A 155 -23.32 34.44 8.04
N ILE A 156 -23.73 33.17 8.07
CA ILE A 156 -25.12 32.78 7.85
C ILE A 156 -26.02 33.41 8.91
N ILE A 157 -25.67 33.27 10.19
CA ILE A 157 -26.45 33.85 11.29
C ILE A 157 -26.54 35.38 11.14
N LYS A 158 -25.43 36.05 10.89
CA LYS A 158 -25.40 37.51 10.68
C LYS A 158 -26.27 37.93 9.50
N PHE A 159 -26.24 37.20 8.40
CA PHE A 159 -27.08 37.47 7.22
C PHE A 159 -28.58 37.33 7.56
N PHE A 160 -28.97 36.30 8.30
CA PHE A 160 -30.36 36.10 8.73
C PHE A 160 -30.82 37.21 9.68
N VAL A 161 -30.02 37.60 10.65
CA VAL A 161 -30.31 38.69 11.61
C VAL A 161 -30.47 40.02 10.87
N LEU A 162 -29.58 40.31 9.88
CA LEU A 162 -29.73 41.50 9.05
C LEU A 162 -31.03 41.52 8.24
N LYS A 163 -31.38 40.40 7.59
CA LYS A 163 -32.65 40.28 6.87
C LYS A 163 -33.88 40.50 7.77
N LEU A 164 -33.87 39.93 8.96
CA LEU A 164 -34.94 40.12 9.93
C LEU A 164 -35.04 41.57 10.42
N LYS A 165 -33.89 42.23 10.61
CA LYS A 165 -33.86 43.64 11.01
C LYS A 165 -34.42 44.56 9.91
N ILE A 166 -34.05 44.37 8.66
CA ILE A 166 -34.57 45.12 7.51
C ILE A 166 -36.07 44.90 7.39
N LYS A 167 -36.57 43.64 7.53
CA LYS A 167 -38.00 43.36 7.46
C LYS A 167 -38.79 44.06 8.55
N ARG A 168 -38.24 44.14 9.78
CA ARG A 168 -38.87 44.83 10.92
C ARG A 168 -38.87 46.36 10.73
N ASP A 169 -37.79 46.95 10.25
CA ASP A 169 -37.70 48.39 10.02
C ASP A 169 -38.67 48.84 8.90
N ASN A 170 -38.79 48.03 7.84
CA ASN A 170 -39.79 48.29 6.79
C ASN A 170 -41.24 48.25 7.35
N SER A 171 -41.58 47.27 8.20
CA SER A 171 -42.92 47.15 8.78
C SER A 171 -43.22 48.32 9.71
N LEU A 172 -42.28 48.84 10.47
CA LEU A 172 -42.41 50.01 11.32
C LEU A 172 -42.58 51.28 10.51
N ASN A 173 -41.90 51.43 9.37
CA ASN A 173 -42.07 52.59 8.49
C ASN A 173 -43.45 52.56 7.82
N TYR A 174 -43.97 51.42 7.40
CA TYR A 174 -45.35 51.33 6.89
C TYR A 174 -46.39 51.71 7.93
N TRP A 175 -46.19 51.37 9.20
CA TRP A 175 -47.06 51.71 10.32
C TRP A 175 -47.07 53.23 10.61
N LYS A 176 -45.86 53.84 10.61
CA LYS A 176 -45.72 55.32 10.79
C LYS A 176 -46.43 56.08 9.68
N ILE A 177 -46.24 55.69 8.43
CA ILE A 177 -46.88 56.35 7.28
C ILE A 177 -48.40 56.25 7.36
N ARG A 178 -48.95 55.10 7.72
CA ARG A 178 -50.40 54.91 7.84
C ARG A 178 -51.02 55.75 8.94
N ASN A 179 -50.33 55.95 10.07
CA ASN A 179 -50.83 56.80 11.16
C ASN A 179 -50.71 58.31 10.94
N ILE A 180 -50.01 58.75 9.91
CA ILE A 180 -49.91 60.19 9.54
C ILE A 180 -50.99 60.56 8.55
N ILE A 181 -51.55 59.62 7.78
CA ILE A 181 -52.56 59.84 6.76
C ILE A 181 -54.02 59.75 7.28
N ASN A 182 -54.23 59.19 8.46
CA ASN A 182 -55.51 59.19 9.17
C ASN A 182 -55.53 60.29 10.26
#